data_4e8c590b804c8b9fef43f675755a3e6a
#
_entry.id   4e8c590b804c8b9fef43f675755a3e6a
#
_cell.length_a   1.000
_cell.length_b   1.000
_cell.length_c   1.000
_cell.angle_alpha   90.00
_cell.angle_beta   90.00
_cell.angle_gamma   90.00
#
_symmetry.space_group_name_H-M   'P 1'
#
loop_
_entity.id
_entity.type
_entity.pdbx_description
1 polymer ?
#
loop_
_entity_poly.entity_id
_entity_poly.type
_entity_poly.pdbx_seq_one_letter_code
_entity_poly.pdbx_strand_id
1 'polypeptide(L)'
;MPLLCTMNCTVTTELMRAPLGAATRDEELPADLANWIHEQEDRHRYVLFQCSPADPAWTRFALRQSDMVLLVADAAASPQVHPWEARVLDDAGGAIARRLLVLLQPGDGPFSGTPAWLEERELDSHVHVRRHVPDDTARIGRIISGNAVGLVLAGGAARGFAHLGVYRAMQELGLAVDWIGGT
;
A
#
# COMPACT_ATOMS: atom_id res chain seq x y z
N MET A 1 -12.16 -1.73 6.35
CA MET A 1 -11.00 -1.31 5.57
C MET A 1 -10.00 -2.46 5.59
N PRO A 2 -9.66 -3.09 4.49
CA PRO A 2 -8.62 -4.11 4.48
C PRO A 2 -7.24 -3.44 4.58
N LEU A 3 -6.42 -3.93 5.48
CA LEU A 3 -5.00 -3.63 5.54
C LEU A 3 -4.27 -4.71 4.74
N LEU A 4 -3.48 -4.28 3.77
CA LEU A 4 -2.52 -5.14 3.09
C LEU A 4 -1.13 -4.73 3.54
N CYS A 5 -0.44 -5.63 4.20
CA CYS A 5 0.98 -5.46 4.52
C CYS A 5 1.80 -6.19 3.47
N THR A 6 2.80 -5.55 2.91
CA THR A 6 3.57 -6.13 1.81
C THR A 6 4.97 -6.53 2.24
N MET A 7 5.26 -7.78 2.07
CA MET A 7 6.56 -8.36 1.77
C MET A 7 6.35 -9.47 0.73
N ASN A 8 7.28 -9.84 0.09
CA ASN A 8 7.54 -10.59 -1.13
C ASN A 8 6.78 -11.90 -1.50
N CYS A 9 5.54 -12.21 -1.09
CA CYS A 9 4.68 -13.33 -1.54
C CYS A 9 3.24 -13.10 -1.07
N THR A 10 2.23 -13.66 -1.73
CA THR A 10 0.86 -13.57 -1.22
C THR A 10 0.62 -14.67 -0.21
N VAL A 11 0.72 -14.35 1.06
CA VAL A 11 0.28 -15.22 2.14
C VAL A 11 -1.08 -14.74 2.61
N THR A 12 -2.12 -15.46 2.24
CA THR A 12 -3.47 -15.20 2.77
C THR A 12 -3.65 -15.93 4.10
N THR A 13 -4.47 -15.39 4.99
CA THR A 13 -4.86 -16.07 6.23
C THR A 13 -5.40 -17.48 6.01
N GLU A 14 -5.90 -17.80 4.82
CA GLU A 14 -6.37 -19.14 4.45
C GLU A 14 -5.21 -20.13 4.23
N LEU A 15 -4.11 -19.71 3.61
CA LEU A 15 -2.89 -20.51 3.47
C LEU A 15 -2.24 -20.80 4.83
N MET A 16 -2.44 -19.95 5.82
CA MET A 16 -1.87 -20.06 7.16
C MET A 16 -2.73 -20.88 8.13
N ARG A 17 -4.01 -21.07 7.85
CA ARG A 17 -4.88 -21.94 8.68
C ARG A 17 -4.45 -23.41 8.66
N ALA A 18 -3.75 -23.85 7.63
CA ALA A 18 -3.28 -25.24 7.52
C ALA A 18 -2.12 -25.58 8.46
N PRO A 19 -1.08 -24.73 8.64
CA PRO A 19 0.00 -24.98 9.62
C PRO A 19 -0.33 -24.54 11.04
N LEU A 20 -1.25 -23.59 11.25
CA LEU A 20 -1.46 -22.96 12.57
C LEU A 20 -2.48 -23.66 13.47
N GLY A 21 -3.32 -24.59 12.95
CA GLY A 21 -4.46 -25.07 13.73
C GLY A 21 -5.31 -23.86 14.21
N ALA A 22 -6.36 -24.04 14.94
CA ALA A 22 -7.14 -22.95 15.52
C ALA A 22 -6.33 -22.27 16.65
N ALA A 23 -5.37 -21.42 16.31
CA ALA A 23 -4.64 -20.59 17.27
C ALA A 23 -5.61 -19.61 17.92
N THR A 24 -5.78 -19.76 19.20
CA THR A 24 -6.72 -19.04 20.03
C THR A 24 -6.26 -17.60 20.27
N ARG A 25 -7.24 -16.73 20.40
CA ARG A 25 -7.19 -15.30 20.69
C ARG A 25 -6.17 -15.01 21.79
N ASP A 26 -5.18 -14.17 21.53
CA ASP A 26 -4.16 -13.60 22.46
C ASP A 26 -2.89 -14.40 22.77
N GLU A 27 -2.61 -15.52 22.12
CA GLU A 27 -1.35 -16.26 22.34
C GLU A 27 -0.25 -15.83 21.33
N GLU A 28 1.00 -15.89 21.82
CA GLU A 28 2.20 -15.71 20.99
C GLU A 28 2.13 -16.66 19.76
N LEU A 29 2.36 -16.09 18.58
CA LEU A 29 2.40 -16.88 17.37
C LEU A 29 3.52 -17.95 17.48
N PRO A 30 3.28 -19.16 17.01
CA PRO A 30 4.26 -20.24 17.12
C PRO A 30 5.61 -19.86 16.51
N ALA A 31 6.71 -20.24 17.17
CA ALA A 31 8.06 -19.99 16.67
C ALA A 31 8.27 -20.57 15.25
N ASP A 32 7.59 -21.65 14.94
CA ASP A 32 7.61 -22.28 13.61
C ASP A 32 7.06 -21.36 12.51
N LEU A 33 6.17 -20.42 12.85
CA LEU A 33 5.64 -19.47 11.91
C LEU A 33 6.70 -18.48 11.43
N ALA A 34 7.52 -17.97 12.35
CA ALA A 34 8.61 -17.06 11.99
C ALA A 34 9.61 -17.73 11.04
N ASN A 35 9.97 -18.98 11.31
CA ASN A 35 10.83 -19.77 10.45
C ASN A 35 10.22 -20.01 9.07
N TRP A 36 8.92 -20.35 9.03
CA TRP A 36 8.22 -20.55 7.77
C TRP A 36 8.14 -19.28 6.93
N ILE A 37 7.89 -18.11 7.55
CA ILE A 37 7.88 -16.82 6.85
C ILE A 37 9.27 -16.53 6.28
N HIS A 38 10.32 -16.74 7.06
CA HIS A 38 11.69 -16.56 6.60
C HIS A 38 12.00 -17.45 5.37
N GLU A 39 11.54 -18.69 5.37
CA GLU A 39 11.63 -19.55 4.18
C GLU A 39 10.85 -18.99 2.97
N GLN A 40 9.71 -18.31 3.19
CA GLN A 40 8.98 -17.67 2.09
C GLN A 40 9.73 -16.45 1.56
N GLU A 41 10.34 -15.67 2.44
CA GLU A 41 11.17 -14.51 2.07
C GLU A 41 12.37 -14.93 1.22
N ASP A 42 13.03 -16.04 1.57
CA ASP A 42 14.14 -16.59 0.79
C ASP A 42 13.74 -17.08 -0.61
N ARG A 43 12.50 -17.55 -0.75
CA ARG A 43 11.98 -18.11 -2.01
C ARG A 43 11.31 -17.10 -2.91
N HIS A 44 10.81 -16.02 -2.35
CA HIS A 44 9.96 -15.07 -3.06
C HIS A 44 10.50 -13.65 -2.95
N ARG A 45 10.40 -12.90 -4.04
CA ARG A 45 10.80 -11.49 -4.07
C ARG A 45 9.83 -10.56 -3.34
N TYR A 46 8.55 -10.91 -3.17
CA TYR A 46 7.49 -10.15 -2.48
C TYR A 46 6.59 -11.07 -1.65
N VAL A 47 6.43 -10.83 -0.35
CA VAL A 47 5.47 -11.50 0.56
C VAL A 47 4.36 -10.50 0.90
N LEU A 48 3.10 -10.82 0.63
CA LEU A 48 1.96 -9.98 0.93
C LEU A 48 1.18 -10.57 2.11
N PHE A 49 1.13 -9.85 3.22
CA PHE A 49 0.31 -10.22 4.37
C PHE A 49 -1.06 -9.57 4.27
N GLN A 50 -2.11 -10.36 4.19
CA GLN A 50 -3.46 -9.84 4.29
C GLN A 50 -3.88 -9.77 5.75
N CYS A 51 -4.12 -8.57 6.26
CA CYS A 51 -4.53 -8.30 7.64
C CYS A 51 -6.05 -8.15 7.75
N SER A 52 -6.59 -8.52 8.92
CA SER A 52 -8.02 -8.46 9.20
C SER A 52 -8.29 -7.98 10.62
N PRO A 53 -9.33 -7.14 10.85
CA PRO A 53 -9.79 -6.79 12.19
C PRO A 53 -10.18 -7.98 13.05
N ALA A 54 -10.55 -9.10 12.43
CA ALA A 54 -10.95 -10.31 13.12
C ALA A 54 -9.77 -11.10 13.71
N ASP A 55 -8.54 -10.79 13.29
CA ASP A 55 -7.33 -11.44 13.78
C ASP A 55 -6.25 -10.40 14.16
N PRO A 56 -6.36 -9.80 15.35
CA PRO A 56 -5.45 -8.76 15.78
C PRO A 56 -4.03 -9.28 16.08
N ALA A 57 -3.87 -10.53 16.52
CA ALA A 57 -2.54 -11.11 16.77
C ALA A 57 -1.74 -11.27 15.49
N TRP A 58 -2.37 -11.84 14.46
CA TRP A 58 -1.81 -11.93 13.12
C TRP A 58 -1.46 -10.57 12.54
N THR A 59 -2.39 -9.61 12.64
CA THR A 59 -2.18 -8.27 12.10
C THR A 59 -1.00 -7.55 12.74
N ARG A 60 -0.86 -7.62 14.09
CA ARG A 60 0.31 -7.07 14.80
C ARG A 60 1.62 -7.72 14.37
N PHE A 61 1.61 -9.04 14.21
CA PHE A 61 2.78 -9.77 13.72
C PHE A 61 3.15 -9.34 12.30
N ALA A 62 2.19 -9.35 11.36
CA ALA A 62 2.39 -8.98 9.97
C ALA A 62 2.94 -7.55 9.83
N LEU A 63 2.43 -6.59 10.62
CA LEU A 63 2.92 -5.22 10.62
C LEU A 63 4.39 -5.11 11.07
N ARG A 64 4.79 -5.89 12.08
CA ARG A 64 6.19 -5.89 12.55
C ARG A 64 7.17 -6.51 11.56
N GLN A 65 6.69 -7.37 10.66
CA GLN A 65 7.51 -8.00 9.62
C GLN A 65 7.51 -7.23 8.29
N SER A 66 6.71 -6.17 8.18
CA SER A 66 6.48 -5.49 6.90
C SER A 66 7.33 -4.24 6.74
N ASP A 67 7.93 -4.05 5.55
CA ASP A 67 8.62 -2.82 5.14
C ASP A 67 7.65 -1.74 4.65
N MET A 68 6.46 -2.15 4.22
CA MET A 68 5.42 -1.25 3.71
C MET A 68 4.03 -1.70 4.14
N VAL A 69 3.22 -0.74 4.56
CA VAL A 69 1.81 -0.94 4.91
C VAL A 69 0.93 -0.28 3.85
N LEU A 70 0.07 -1.07 3.22
CA LEU A 70 -0.95 -0.55 2.31
C LEU A 70 -2.28 -0.41 3.06
N LEU A 71 -2.72 0.81 3.25
CA LEU A 71 -4.04 1.15 3.77
C LEU A 71 -5.01 1.25 2.60
N VAL A 72 -5.79 0.19 2.35
CA VAL A 72 -6.71 0.16 1.20
C VAL A 72 -8.11 0.54 1.63
N ALA A 73 -8.65 1.62 1.06
CA ALA A 73 -9.96 2.13 1.37
C ALA A 73 -10.79 2.38 0.11
N ASP A 74 -12.11 2.25 0.22
CA ASP A 74 -13.03 2.76 -0.80
C ASP A 74 -13.14 4.28 -0.64
N ALA A 75 -12.83 5.04 -1.68
CA ALA A 75 -12.84 6.50 -1.64
C ALA A 75 -14.24 7.08 -1.36
N ALA A 76 -15.30 6.32 -1.62
CA ALA A 76 -16.68 6.71 -1.31
C ALA A 76 -17.09 6.43 0.15
N ALA A 77 -16.25 5.71 0.91
CA ALA A 77 -16.52 5.44 2.33
C ALA A 77 -16.19 6.66 3.21
N SER A 78 -16.50 6.56 4.51
CA SER A 78 -16.11 7.59 5.49
C SER A 78 -14.58 7.71 5.59
N PRO A 79 -14.01 8.92 5.53
CA PRO A 79 -12.57 9.13 5.68
C PRO A 79 -12.07 8.99 7.12
N GLN A 80 -12.97 8.93 8.11
CA GLN A 80 -12.59 8.84 9.52
C GLN A 80 -11.69 7.62 9.80
N VAL A 81 -10.68 7.83 10.65
CA VAL A 81 -9.82 6.74 11.11
C VAL A 81 -10.64 5.78 11.98
N HIS A 82 -10.68 4.53 11.59
CA HIS A 82 -11.38 3.52 12.37
C HIS A 82 -10.59 3.22 13.66
N PRO A 83 -11.25 3.09 14.85
CA PRO A 83 -10.56 2.82 16.11
C PRO A 83 -9.65 1.58 16.10
N TRP A 84 -9.98 0.59 15.26
CA TRP A 84 -9.12 -0.56 15.02
C TRP A 84 -7.85 -0.17 14.26
N GLU A 85 -7.96 0.65 13.21
CA GLU A 85 -6.84 1.15 12.41
C GLU A 85 -5.85 1.90 13.31
N ALA A 86 -6.33 2.85 14.12
CA ALA A 86 -5.51 3.60 15.05
C ALA A 86 -4.74 2.67 16.01
N ARG A 87 -5.43 1.77 16.68
CA ARG A 87 -4.80 0.82 17.62
C ARG A 87 -3.73 -0.04 16.98
N VAL A 88 -4.01 -0.57 15.79
CA VAL A 88 -3.09 -1.48 15.10
C VAL A 88 -1.82 -0.74 14.64
N LEU A 89 -1.95 0.49 14.18
CA LEU A 89 -0.80 1.31 13.78
C LEU A 89 0.02 1.79 14.98
N ASP A 90 -0.63 2.07 16.11
CA ASP A 90 0.05 2.42 17.38
C ASP A 90 0.77 1.22 17.98
N ASP A 91 0.11 0.05 18.03
CA ASP A 91 0.67 -1.21 18.56
C ASP A 91 1.86 -1.73 17.72
N ALA A 92 1.99 -1.33 16.47
CA ALA A 92 3.14 -1.68 15.63
C ALA A 92 4.47 -1.07 16.14
N GLY A 93 4.39 -0.25 17.20
CA GLY A 93 5.56 0.14 18.02
C GLY A 93 6.63 0.93 17.28
N GLY A 94 6.22 1.82 16.36
CA GLY A 94 7.18 2.65 15.63
C GLY A 94 8.01 1.88 14.59
N ALA A 95 7.50 0.76 14.10
CA ALA A 95 8.07 0.09 12.93
C ALA A 95 8.20 1.12 11.80
N ILE A 96 9.39 1.21 11.23
CA ILE A 96 9.77 2.17 10.17
C ILE A 96 9.12 1.79 8.82
N ALA A 97 8.02 1.08 8.85
CA ALA A 97 7.32 0.67 7.65
C ALA A 97 6.69 1.89 6.94
N ARG A 98 6.98 2.03 5.65
CA ARG A 98 6.35 3.07 4.83
C ARG A 98 4.85 2.85 4.73
N ARG A 99 4.06 3.91 4.88
CA ARG A 99 2.60 3.86 4.86
C ARG A 99 2.07 4.48 3.57
N LEU A 100 1.44 3.66 2.73
CA LEU A 100 0.81 4.07 1.47
C LEU A 100 -0.71 3.92 1.58
N LEU A 101 -1.43 5.03 1.45
CA LEU A 101 -2.89 4.99 1.34
C LEU A 101 -3.30 4.72 -0.11
N VAL A 102 -4.07 3.68 -0.33
CA VAL A 102 -4.65 3.31 -1.63
C VAL A 102 -6.14 3.58 -1.62
N LEU A 103 -6.57 4.62 -2.32
CA LEU A 103 -7.98 5.01 -2.44
C LEU A 103 -8.60 4.39 -3.69
N LEU A 104 -9.45 3.39 -3.50
CA LEU A 104 -10.18 2.73 -4.58
C LEU A 104 -11.33 3.62 -5.05
N GLN A 105 -11.26 4.07 -6.29
CA GLN A 105 -12.27 4.94 -6.89
C GLN A 105 -13.42 4.13 -7.49
N PRO A 106 -14.67 4.55 -7.26
CA PRO A 106 -15.84 3.86 -7.80
C PRO A 106 -16.07 4.08 -9.30
N GLY A 107 -15.46 5.11 -9.87
CA GLY A 107 -15.69 5.52 -11.26
C GLY A 107 -14.56 6.37 -11.85
N ASP A 108 -14.78 6.90 -13.06
CA ASP A 108 -13.81 7.67 -13.85
C ASP A 108 -13.83 9.18 -13.59
N GLY A 109 -14.66 9.63 -12.66
CA GLY A 109 -14.77 11.03 -12.31
C GLY A 109 -13.49 11.62 -11.68
N PRO A 110 -13.42 12.96 -11.55
CA PRO A 110 -12.31 13.60 -10.89
C PRO A 110 -12.24 13.15 -9.42
N PHE A 111 -11.01 12.95 -8.93
CA PHE A 111 -10.79 12.55 -7.55
C PHE A 111 -11.11 13.72 -6.61
N SER A 112 -11.93 13.46 -5.60
CA SER A 112 -12.37 14.47 -4.63
C SER A 112 -12.31 13.91 -3.20
N GLY A 113 -12.29 14.81 -2.20
CA GLY A 113 -12.30 14.40 -0.80
C GLY A 113 -10.97 13.87 -0.25
N THR A 114 -9.91 13.80 -1.05
CA THR A 114 -8.59 13.32 -0.63
C THR A 114 -8.05 13.99 0.64
N PRO A 115 -8.17 15.33 0.83
CA PRO A 115 -7.65 15.97 2.05
C PRO A 115 -8.22 15.37 3.33
N ALA A 116 -9.52 15.03 3.37
CA ALA A 116 -10.13 14.43 4.54
C ALA A 116 -9.59 13.04 4.88
N TRP A 117 -9.07 12.29 3.90
CA TRP A 117 -8.39 11.01 4.12
C TRP A 117 -6.99 11.17 4.68
N LEU A 118 -6.33 12.30 4.41
CA LEU A 118 -4.96 12.58 4.82
C LEU A 118 -4.86 13.28 6.18
N GLU A 119 -5.91 13.98 6.61
CA GLU A 119 -5.88 14.88 7.76
C GLU A 119 -5.52 14.20 9.08
N GLU A 120 -6.02 12.98 9.30
CA GLU A 120 -5.85 12.23 10.56
C GLU A 120 -4.85 11.07 10.43
N ARG A 121 -4.16 10.92 9.30
CA ARG A 121 -3.26 9.79 9.03
C ARG A 121 -1.83 10.24 8.78
N GLU A 122 -0.90 9.68 9.50
CA GLU A 122 0.52 9.80 9.20
C GLU A 122 0.88 8.86 8.04
N LEU A 123 1.05 9.41 6.85
CA LEU A 123 1.28 8.68 5.60
C LEU A 123 2.51 9.21 4.88
N ASP A 124 3.30 8.31 4.28
CA ASP A 124 4.40 8.70 3.39
C ASP A 124 3.89 9.12 2.01
N SER A 125 2.80 8.50 1.56
CA SER A 125 2.20 8.80 0.27
C SER A 125 0.78 8.26 0.13
N HIS A 126 0.10 8.67 -0.94
CA HIS A 126 -1.20 8.13 -1.29
C HIS A 126 -1.33 7.98 -2.81
N VAL A 127 -2.20 7.06 -3.24
CA VAL A 127 -2.54 6.84 -4.64
C VAL A 127 -4.03 6.59 -4.81
N HIS A 128 -4.56 7.03 -5.94
CA HIS A 128 -5.92 6.72 -6.38
C HIS A 128 -5.89 5.58 -7.39
N VAL A 129 -6.81 4.64 -7.28
CA VAL A 129 -6.90 3.45 -8.12
C VAL A 129 -8.33 3.23 -8.56
N ARG A 130 -8.56 3.27 -9.86
CA ARG A 130 -9.81 2.83 -10.48
C ARG A 130 -9.71 1.33 -10.73
N ARG A 131 -10.61 0.57 -10.12
CA ARG A 131 -10.55 -0.91 -10.13
C ARG A 131 -10.53 -1.54 -11.53
N HIS A 132 -11.12 -0.86 -12.50
CA HIS A 132 -11.25 -1.34 -13.88
C HIS A 132 -10.13 -0.83 -14.80
N VAL A 133 -9.18 -0.04 -14.30
CA VAL A 133 -8.05 0.49 -15.06
C VAL A 133 -6.78 -0.29 -14.69
N PRO A 134 -6.31 -1.20 -15.56
CA PRO A 134 -5.13 -2.03 -15.26
C PRO A 134 -3.88 -1.22 -14.94
N ASP A 135 -3.70 -0.07 -15.59
CA ASP A 135 -2.53 0.79 -15.38
C ASP A 135 -2.49 1.39 -13.96
N ASP A 136 -3.65 1.69 -13.35
CA ASP A 136 -3.72 2.17 -11.97
C ASP A 136 -3.24 1.08 -11.00
N THR A 137 -3.61 -0.18 -11.24
CA THR A 137 -3.13 -1.32 -10.44
C THR A 137 -1.64 -1.61 -10.71
N ALA A 138 -1.21 -1.54 -11.96
CA ALA A 138 0.20 -1.70 -12.32
C ALA A 138 1.09 -0.65 -11.66
N ARG A 139 0.58 0.59 -11.48
CA ARG A 139 1.25 1.66 -10.74
C ARG A 139 1.55 1.24 -9.29
N ILE A 140 0.59 0.62 -8.58
CA ILE A 140 0.86 0.09 -7.23
C ILE A 140 1.99 -0.93 -7.29
N GLY A 141 1.95 -1.85 -8.25
CA GLY A 141 3.01 -2.84 -8.45
C GLY A 141 4.39 -2.20 -8.63
N ARG A 142 4.50 -1.13 -9.44
CA ARG A 142 5.76 -0.38 -9.62
C ARG A 142 6.22 0.33 -8.34
N ILE A 143 5.28 0.91 -7.57
CA ILE A 143 5.59 1.57 -6.29
C ILE A 143 6.14 0.56 -5.28
N ILE A 144 5.45 -0.57 -5.09
CA ILE A 144 5.85 -1.63 -4.16
C ILE A 144 7.21 -2.23 -4.56
N SER A 145 7.43 -2.44 -5.85
CA SER A 145 8.65 -3.05 -6.36
C SER A 145 9.85 -2.09 -6.45
N GLY A 146 9.68 -0.82 -6.11
CA GLY A 146 10.71 0.20 -6.23
C GLY A 146 11.02 0.61 -7.67
N ASN A 147 10.14 0.28 -8.62
CA ASN A 147 10.27 0.60 -10.04
C ASN A 147 9.36 1.78 -10.46
N ALA A 148 8.85 2.53 -9.51
CA ALA A 148 8.03 3.70 -9.80
C ALA A 148 8.85 4.80 -10.48
N VAL A 149 8.27 5.41 -11.51
CA VAL A 149 8.90 6.46 -12.33
C VAL A 149 8.44 7.84 -11.85
N GLY A 150 9.39 8.66 -11.39
CA GLY A 150 9.17 10.06 -11.02
C GLY A 150 9.54 11.01 -12.15
N LEU A 151 8.65 11.92 -12.49
CA LEU A 151 8.91 13.02 -13.43
C LEU A 151 9.06 14.32 -12.63
N VAL A 152 10.22 14.95 -12.73
CA VAL A 152 10.49 16.25 -12.09
C VAL A 152 10.44 17.35 -13.14
N LEU A 153 9.57 18.34 -12.93
CA LEU A 153 9.34 19.47 -13.81
C LEU A 153 9.92 20.72 -13.15
N ALA A 154 11.01 21.25 -13.73
CA ALA A 154 11.65 22.45 -13.21
C ALA A 154 10.91 23.73 -13.64
N GLY A 155 10.98 24.78 -12.84
CA GLY A 155 10.49 26.10 -13.20
C GLY A 155 11.20 26.67 -14.43
N GLY A 156 10.50 27.51 -15.22
CA GLY A 156 11.08 28.07 -16.44
C GLY A 156 10.24 29.10 -17.13
N ALA A 157 9.24 29.67 -16.44
CA ALA A 157 8.24 30.56 -17.03
C ALA A 157 7.66 30.02 -18.35
N ALA A 158 7.70 30.76 -19.47
CA ALA A 158 7.21 30.28 -20.76
C ALA A 158 7.89 28.99 -21.27
N ARG A 159 9.12 28.71 -20.86
CA ARG A 159 9.82 27.46 -21.20
C ARG A 159 9.21 26.25 -20.52
N GLY A 160 8.47 26.43 -19.42
CA GLY A 160 7.74 25.35 -18.74
C GLY A 160 6.75 24.61 -19.67
N PHE A 161 6.25 25.25 -20.73
CA PHE A 161 5.41 24.56 -21.71
C PHE A 161 6.12 23.42 -22.46
N ALA A 162 7.46 23.41 -22.50
CA ALA A 162 8.22 22.29 -23.06
C ALA A 162 7.97 20.98 -22.29
N HIS A 163 7.67 21.05 -20.99
CA HIS A 163 7.36 19.88 -20.17
C HIS A 163 6.10 19.15 -20.65
N LEU A 164 5.11 19.88 -21.18
CA LEU A 164 3.92 19.25 -21.77
C LEU A 164 4.29 18.39 -22.99
N GLY A 165 5.24 18.85 -23.81
CA GLY A 165 5.76 18.09 -24.93
C GLY A 165 6.51 16.83 -24.47
N VAL A 166 7.34 16.94 -23.44
CA VAL A 166 8.05 15.80 -22.85
C VAL A 166 7.05 14.77 -22.29
N TYR A 167 6.09 15.22 -21.48
CA TYR A 167 5.07 14.33 -20.92
C TYR A 167 4.28 13.61 -22.02
N ARG A 168 3.88 14.34 -23.07
CA ARG A 168 3.19 13.75 -24.23
C ARG A 168 4.05 12.70 -24.92
N ALA A 169 5.32 12.98 -25.15
CA ALA A 169 6.24 12.03 -25.76
C ALA A 169 6.39 10.75 -24.88
N MET A 170 6.45 10.91 -23.56
CA MET A 170 6.47 9.77 -22.64
C MET A 170 5.20 8.91 -22.78
N GLN A 171 4.03 9.55 -22.87
CA GLN A 171 2.77 8.83 -23.08
C GLN A 171 2.75 8.09 -24.44
N GLU A 172 3.20 8.72 -25.51
CA GLU A 172 3.28 8.13 -26.86
C GLU A 172 4.25 6.93 -26.90
N LEU A 173 5.30 6.95 -26.06
CA LEU A 173 6.25 5.84 -25.90
C LEU A 173 5.79 4.77 -24.89
N GLY A 174 4.62 4.92 -24.29
CA GLY A 174 4.11 4.00 -23.27
C GLY A 174 4.90 4.01 -21.95
N LEU A 175 5.66 5.09 -21.68
CA LEU A 175 6.40 5.25 -20.44
C LEU A 175 5.46 5.70 -19.33
N ALA A 176 5.34 4.90 -18.28
CA ALA A 176 4.54 5.25 -17.13
C ALA A 176 5.17 6.41 -16.35
N VAL A 177 4.32 7.29 -15.83
CA VAL A 177 4.71 8.33 -14.85
C VAL A 177 3.89 8.10 -13.59
N ASP A 178 4.54 7.73 -12.51
CA ASP A 178 3.90 7.35 -11.25
C ASP A 178 3.86 8.51 -10.25
N TRP A 179 4.87 9.37 -10.29
CA TRP A 179 5.00 10.54 -9.46
C TRP A 179 5.34 11.77 -10.29
N ILE A 180 4.77 12.91 -9.94
CA ILE A 180 5.12 14.21 -10.54
C ILE A 180 5.49 15.15 -9.42
N GLY A 181 6.66 15.77 -9.54
CA GLY A 181 7.13 16.83 -8.69
C GLY A 181 7.58 18.03 -9.54
N GLY A 182 7.60 19.21 -8.92
CA GLY A 182 8.04 20.41 -9.64
C GLY A 182 8.16 21.61 -8.72
N THR A 183 8.69 22.69 -9.26
CA THR A 183 8.83 24.00 -8.60
C THR A 183 8.08 25.08 -9.40
#